data_fd9e6bbbc4aa26568f768addcc1a77c5
#
_entry.id   fd9e6bbbc4aa26568f768addcc1a77c5
#
_cell.length_a   1.000
_cell.length_b   1.000
_cell.length_c   1.000
_cell.angle_alpha   90.00
_cell.angle_beta   90.00
_cell.angle_gamma   90.00
#
_symmetry.space_group_name_H-M   'P 1'
#
loop_
_entity.id
_entity.type
_entity.pdbx_description
1 polymer ?
#
loop_
_entity_poly.entity_id
_entity_poly.type
_entity_poly.pdbx_seq_one_letter_code
_entity_poly.pdbx_strand_id
1 'polypeptide(L)'
;MDLLQSIRRLMKREAAPRARPEKSLPQVELQTVQTPTAPKTFLFPAPNLYSRILVEGRTVGFVDYGLNPLGDRIYIHKIEVAPEYQRHGYGLAALALIAAQYPVPMTPVHIYGSALDFWSVAREHLQRLGRQITDQLRASQLEEEAKRWQHLVPEPEHERLIREYWVWVESERAAGRPAGPGIK
;
A
#
# COMPACT_ATOMS: atom_id res chain seq x y z
N MET A 1 53.20 -1.99 -38.32
CA MET A 1 52.56 -1.95 -37.00
C MET A 1 51.06 -2.22 -37.19
N ASP A 2 50.62 -3.27 -36.59
CA ASP A 2 49.62 -4.22 -37.05
C ASP A 2 48.18 -3.75 -36.80
N LEU A 3 47.45 -3.37 -37.86
CA LEU A 3 46.04 -2.99 -37.87
C LEU A 3 45.13 -4.16 -37.35
N LEU A 4 45.63 -5.39 -37.47
CA LEU A 4 44.95 -6.62 -37.05
C LEU A 4 44.93 -6.82 -35.53
N GLN A 5 45.85 -6.22 -34.77
CA GLN A 5 45.83 -6.29 -33.32
C GLN A 5 44.86 -5.29 -32.70
N SER A 6 44.59 -4.17 -33.37
CA SER A 6 43.58 -3.18 -32.92
C SER A 6 42.16 -3.71 -33.10
N ILE A 7 41.89 -4.47 -34.18
CA ILE A 7 40.58 -5.06 -34.43
C ILE A 7 40.28 -6.22 -33.45
N ARG A 8 41.28 -7.00 -33.01
CA ARG A 8 41.11 -8.04 -32.00
C ARG A 8 40.79 -7.47 -30.59
N ARG A 9 41.26 -6.26 -30.27
CA ARG A 9 40.89 -5.59 -29.01
C ARG A 9 39.45 -5.05 -28.99
N LEU A 10 38.91 -4.64 -30.16
CA LEU A 10 37.53 -4.17 -30.30
C LEU A 10 36.50 -5.29 -30.30
N MET A 11 36.90 -6.53 -30.58
CA MET A 11 36.01 -7.69 -30.55
C MET A 11 35.95 -8.43 -29.22
N LYS A 12 36.68 -7.99 -28.19
CA LYS A 12 36.41 -8.41 -26.83
C LYS A 12 35.23 -7.61 -26.28
N ARG A 13 34.09 -7.76 -26.95
CA ARG A 13 32.80 -7.41 -26.37
C ARG A 13 32.79 -8.08 -25.00
N GLU A 14 32.85 -7.28 -23.96
CA GLU A 14 32.52 -7.74 -22.63
C GLU A 14 31.19 -8.46 -22.74
N ALA A 15 31.23 -9.77 -22.55
CA ALA A 15 30.00 -10.55 -22.42
C ALA A 15 29.27 -9.92 -21.23
N ALA A 16 28.15 -9.24 -21.52
CA ALA A 16 27.27 -8.77 -20.48
C ALA A 16 27.09 -9.88 -19.44
N PRO A 17 27.19 -9.59 -18.15
CA PRO A 17 27.06 -10.62 -17.13
C PRO A 17 25.79 -11.40 -17.44
N ARG A 18 25.94 -12.70 -17.70
CA ARG A 18 24.81 -13.59 -17.95
C ARG A 18 23.86 -13.40 -16.77
N ALA A 19 22.70 -12.78 -17.03
CA ALA A 19 21.64 -12.66 -16.06
C ALA A 19 21.43 -14.07 -15.44
N ARG A 20 21.64 -14.20 -14.14
CA ARG A 20 21.32 -15.42 -13.42
C ARG A 20 19.88 -15.77 -13.80
N PRO A 21 19.57 -17.04 -14.16
CA PRO A 21 18.22 -17.42 -14.48
C PRO A 21 17.34 -16.98 -13.31
N GLU A 22 16.40 -16.09 -13.60
CA GLU A 22 15.47 -15.55 -12.62
C GLU A 22 14.68 -16.73 -12.08
N LYS A 23 14.92 -17.10 -10.82
CA LYS A 23 14.10 -18.11 -10.17
C LYS A 23 12.67 -17.59 -10.21
N SER A 24 11.79 -18.25 -10.96
CA SER A 24 10.37 -17.93 -10.94
C SER A 24 9.87 -17.90 -9.51
N LEU A 25 9.06 -16.89 -9.17
CA LEU A 25 8.46 -16.83 -7.86
C LEU A 25 7.58 -18.07 -7.62
N PRO A 26 7.51 -18.55 -6.39
CA PRO A 26 6.62 -19.64 -6.02
C PRO A 26 5.17 -19.22 -6.25
N GLN A 27 4.34 -20.21 -6.60
CA GLN A 27 2.91 -19.99 -6.72
C GLN A 27 2.31 -19.83 -5.31
N VAL A 28 1.59 -18.74 -5.10
CA VAL A 28 0.84 -18.47 -3.86
C VAL A 28 -0.57 -18.01 -4.22
N GLU A 29 -1.49 -18.18 -3.30
CA GLU A 29 -2.84 -17.64 -3.36
C GLU A 29 -3.04 -16.62 -2.24
N LEU A 30 -3.81 -15.55 -2.51
CA LEU A 30 -4.18 -14.56 -1.51
C LEU A 30 -5.67 -14.67 -1.17
N GLN A 31 -5.96 -15.02 0.07
CA GLN A 31 -7.31 -14.98 0.59
C GLN A 31 -7.52 -13.66 1.34
N THR A 32 -8.21 -12.72 0.69
CA THR A 32 -8.35 -11.35 1.18
C THR A 32 -9.70 -11.12 1.86
N VAL A 33 -9.66 -10.45 3.01
CA VAL A 33 -10.81 -9.94 3.74
C VAL A 33 -10.70 -8.42 3.82
N GLN A 34 -11.81 -7.73 3.60
CA GLN A 34 -11.92 -6.28 3.79
C GLN A 34 -12.53 -5.98 5.16
N THR A 35 -11.97 -5.00 5.85
CA THR A 35 -12.48 -4.52 7.14
C THR A 35 -12.67 -3.00 7.06
N PRO A 36 -13.87 -2.48 7.41
CA PRO A 36 -14.06 -1.03 7.49
C PRO A 36 -13.03 -0.40 8.44
N THR A 37 -12.54 0.76 8.06
CA THR A 37 -11.68 1.57 8.93
C THR A 37 -12.54 2.45 9.84
N ALA A 38 -12.06 2.68 11.06
CA ALA A 38 -12.68 3.63 11.97
C ALA A 38 -12.31 5.08 11.61
N PRO A 39 -13.16 6.07 11.91
CA PRO A 39 -12.81 7.48 11.80
C PRO A 39 -11.48 7.79 12.49
N LYS A 40 -10.71 8.70 11.93
CA LYS A 40 -9.37 9.10 12.39
C LYS A 40 -8.27 8.04 12.23
N THR A 41 -8.53 6.88 11.65
CA THR A 41 -7.46 5.97 11.24
C THR A 41 -6.83 6.42 9.93
N PHE A 42 -5.59 6.02 9.69
CA PHE A 42 -4.78 6.52 8.56
C PHE A 42 -5.47 6.41 7.20
N LEU A 43 -6.10 5.27 6.89
CA LEU A 43 -6.71 5.04 5.59
C LEU A 43 -8.19 5.41 5.51
N PHE A 44 -8.81 5.87 6.61
CA PHE A 44 -10.23 6.23 6.58
C PHE A 44 -10.53 7.28 5.47
N PRO A 45 -11.60 7.13 4.68
CA PRO A 45 -12.68 6.14 4.75
C PRO A 45 -12.46 4.83 3.95
N ALA A 46 -11.29 4.61 3.35
CA ALA A 46 -11.02 3.38 2.63
C ALA A 46 -10.87 2.18 3.61
N PRO A 47 -11.23 0.96 3.20
CA PRO A 47 -11.10 -0.22 4.05
C PRO A 47 -9.64 -0.67 4.20
N ASN A 48 -9.35 -1.36 5.30
CA ASN A 48 -8.16 -2.19 5.43
C ASN A 48 -8.38 -3.52 4.72
N LEU A 49 -7.31 -4.06 4.14
CA LEU A 49 -7.25 -5.33 3.45
C LEU A 49 -6.30 -6.27 4.20
N TYR A 50 -6.81 -7.41 4.60
CA TYR A 50 -6.01 -8.46 5.22
C TYR A 50 -6.01 -9.69 4.32
N SER A 51 -4.83 -10.09 3.84
CA SER A 51 -4.68 -11.27 2.97
C SER A 51 -3.87 -12.35 3.66
N ARG A 52 -4.42 -13.55 3.79
CA ARG A 52 -3.64 -14.74 4.11
C ARG A 52 -2.87 -15.18 2.86
N ILE A 53 -1.62 -15.54 3.03
CA ILE A 53 -0.78 -16.13 1.98
C ILE A 53 -0.92 -17.63 2.09
N LEU A 54 -1.43 -18.25 1.04
CA LEU A 54 -1.68 -19.69 0.99
C LEU A 54 -0.73 -20.36 -0.02
N VAL A 55 -0.21 -21.50 0.37
CA VAL A 55 0.57 -22.40 -0.50
C VAL A 55 -0.05 -23.80 -0.37
N GLU A 56 -0.54 -24.35 -1.46
CA GLU A 56 -1.23 -25.65 -1.47
C GLU A 56 -2.33 -25.73 -0.38
N GLY A 57 -3.10 -24.66 -0.23
CA GLY A 57 -4.18 -24.56 0.75
C GLY A 57 -3.76 -24.33 2.22
N ARG A 58 -2.44 -24.26 2.51
CA ARG A 58 -1.91 -23.99 3.85
C ARG A 58 -1.55 -22.51 4.00
N THR A 59 -1.96 -21.91 5.10
CA THR A 59 -1.55 -20.54 5.44
C THR A 59 -0.09 -20.54 5.86
N VAL A 60 0.75 -19.80 5.11
CA VAL A 60 2.19 -19.64 5.35
C VAL A 60 2.55 -18.24 5.86
N GLY A 61 1.62 -17.30 5.81
CA GLY A 61 1.83 -15.93 6.25
C GLY A 61 0.62 -15.05 5.97
N PHE A 62 0.81 -13.73 6.09
CA PHE A 62 -0.23 -12.74 5.81
C PHE A 62 0.36 -11.40 5.36
N VAL A 63 -0.49 -10.60 4.74
CA VAL A 63 -0.22 -9.19 4.41
C VAL A 63 -1.38 -8.34 4.91
N ASP A 64 -1.07 -7.30 5.68
CA ASP A 64 -2.00 -6.24 6.09
C ASP A 64 -1.66 -4.99 5.27
N TYR A 65 -2.62 -4.50 4.51
CA TYR A 65 -2.42 -3.40 3.58
C TYR A 65 -3.71 -2.65 3.30
N GLY A 66 -3.61 -1.53 2.59
CA GLY A 66 -4.78 -0.83 2.11
C GLY A 66 -4.47 0.05 0.91
N LEU A 67 -5.47 0.21 0.05
CA LEU A 67 -5.49 1.21 -1.00
C LEU A 67 -6.03 2.51 -0.39
N ASN A 68 -5.36 3.64 -0.60
CA ASN A 68 -5.85 4.90 -0.07
C ASN A 68 -7.17 5.34 -0.75
N PRO A 69 -7.92 6.27 -0.14
CA PRO A 69 -9.20 6.76 -0.70
C PRO A 69 -9.10 7.37 -2.10
N LEU A 70 -7.90 7.84 -2.51
CA LEU A 70 -7.66 8.35 -3.86
C LEU A 70 -7.45 7.24 -4.89
N GLY A 71 -7.23 5.99 -4.46
CA GLY A 71 -6.97 4.86 -5.35
C GLY A 71 -5.61 4.90 -6.04
N ASP A 72 -4.68 5.75 -5.60
CA ASP A 72 -3.41 6.01 -6.28
C ASP A 72 -2.18 5.41 -5.60
N ARG A 73 -2.35 4.78 -4.41
CA ARG A 73 -1.24 4.19 -3.64
C ARG A 73 -1.70 3.12 -2.68
N ILE A 74 -0.93 2.04 -2.60
CA ILE A 74 -1.10 0.99 -1.59
C ILE A 74 -0.10 1.24 -0.46
N TYR A 75 -0.58 1.09 0.78
CA TYR A 75 0.25 1.08 1.98
C TYR A 75 0.31 -0.33 2.54
N ILE A 76 1.52 -0.85 2.71
CA ILE A 76 1.74 -2.16 3.34
C ILE A 76 2.07 -1.91 4.81
N HIS A 77 1.10 -2.22 5.68
CA HIS A 77 1.24 -2.05 7.13
C HIS A 77 2.09 -3.16 7.73
N LYS A 78 1.86 -4.39 7.27
CA LYS A 78 2.59 -5.56 7.74
C LYS A 78 2.63 -6.64 6.68
N ILE A 79 3.77 -7.30 6.54
CA ILE A 79 3.89 -8.57 5.83
C ILE A 79 4.68 -9.52 6.71
N GLU A 80 4.17 -10.72 6.90
CA GLU A 80 4.80 -11.72 7.73
C GLU A 80 4.64 -13.09 7.10
N VAL A 81 5.73 -13.84 7.07
CA VAL A 81 5.77 -15.27 6.70
C VAL A 81 6.28 -16.02 7.89
N ALA A 82 5.60 -17.09 8.27
CA ALA A 82 5.95 -17.90 9.41
C ALA A 82 7.40 -18.44 9.27
N PRO A 83 8.18 -18.51 10.38
CA PRO A 83 9.60 -18.79 10.33
C PRO A 83 9.98 -20.02 9.51
N GLU A 84 9.21 -21.10 9.61
CA GLU A 84 9.40 -22.35 8.86
C GLU A 84 9.18 -22.23 7.34
N TYR A 85 8.50 -21.17 6.90
CA TYR A 85 8.22 -20.90 5.48
C TYR A 85 9.02 -19.72 4.92
N GLN A 86 9.90 -19.12 5.73
CA GLN A 86 10.74 -18.01 5.26
C GLN A 86 11.78 -18.48 4.23
N ARG A 87 12.35 -17.52 3.49
CA ARG A 87 13.37 -17.76 2.45
C ARG A 87 12.91 -18.58 1.24
N HIS A 88 11.60 -18.89 1.13
CA HIS A 88 11.02 -19.57 -0.04
C HIS A 88 10.46 -18.60 -1.10
N GLY A 89 10.51 -17.27 -0.85
CA GLY A 89 10.00 -16.26 -1.78
C GLY A 89 8.50 -15.98 -1.66
N TYR A 90 7.78 -16.58 -0.72
CA TYR A 90 6.33 -16.42 -0.58
C TYR A 90 5.89 -14.98 -0.32
N GLY A 91 6.61 -14.24 0.52
CA GLY A 91 6.33 -12.82 0.77
C GLY A 91 6.50 -11.97 -0.50
N LEU A 92 7.52 -12.26 -1.29
CA LEU A 92 7.76 -11.57 -2.55
C LEU A 92 6.67 -11.89 -3.58
N ALA A 93 6.27 -13.15 -3.68
CA ALA A 93 5.17 -13.60 -4.54
C ALA A 93 3.84 -12.92 -4.15
N ALA A 94 3.55 -12.80 -2.86
CA ALA A 94 2.38 -12.10 -2.36
C ALA A 94 2.37 -10.62 -2.77
N LEU A 95 3.49 -9.91 -2.62
CA LEU A 95 3.60 -8.51 -3.07
C LEU A 95 3.44 -8.38 -4.59
N ALA A 96 3.97 -9.33 -5.36
CA ALA A 96 3.82 -9.34 -6.82
C ALA A 96 2.34 -9.51 -7.24
N LEU A 97 1.58 -10.37 -6.56
CA LEU A 97 0.14 -10.52 -6.80
C LEU A 97 -0.64 -9.25 -6.45
N ILE A 98 -0.34 -8.61 -5.32
CA ILE A 98 -0.97 -7.33 -4.94
C ILE A 98 -0.63 -6.26 -5.99
N ALA A 99 0.63 -6.18 -6.46
CA ALA A 99 1.04 -5.24 -7.49
C ALA A 99 0.40 -5.51 -8.85
N ALA A 100 0.06 -6.76 -9.15
CA ALA A 100 -0.68 -7.12 -10.37
C ALA A 100 -2.16 -6.69 -10.28
N GLN A 101 -2.77 -6.89 -9.11
CA GLN A 101 -4.16 -6.52 -8.86
C GLN A 101 -4.35 -4.99 -8.80
N TYR A 102 -3.41 -4.27 -8.22
CA TYR A 102 -3.44 -2.81 -8.06
C TYR A 102 -2.20 -2.21 -8.71
N PRO A 103 -2.28 -1.75 -9.96
CA PRO A 103 -1.13 -1.24 -10.71
C PRO A 103 -0.71 0.18 -10.28
N VAL A 104 -0.61 0.42 -9.00
CA VAL A 104 -0.21 1.68 -8.36
C VAL A 104 1.03 1.49 -7.48
N PRO A 105 1.77 2.54 -7.14
CA PRO A 105 2.92 2.44 -6.24
C PRO A 105 2.55 1.84 -4.89
N MET A 106 3.44 1.02 -4.33
CA MET A 106 3.35 0.50 -2.97
C MET A 106 4.29 1.26 -2.04
N THR A 107 3.81 1.58 -0.85
CA THR A 107 4.58 2.26 0.20
C THR A 107 4.58 1.39 1.45
N PRO A 108 5.73 0.86 1.87
CA PRO A 108 5.84 0.21 3.18
C PRO A 108 5.61 1.23 4.29
N VAL A 109 4.86 0.83 5.32
CA VAL A 109 4.70 1.62 6.55
C VAL A 109 5.56 0.97 7.63
N HIS A 110 6.47 1.71 8.22
CA HIS A 110 7.33 1.20 9.29
C HIS A 110 8.16 -0.05 8.93
N ILE A 111 9.26 0.14 8.23
CA ILE A 111 10.23 -0.95 8.02
C ILE A 111 11.10 -1.08 9.26
N TYR A 112 11.06 -2.24 9.92
CA TYR A 112 12.02 -2.60 10.97
C TYR A 112 13.35 -3.05 10.37
N GLY A 113 14.44 -2.84 11.11
CA GLY A 113 15.80 -3.14 10.62
C GLY A 113 15.98 -4.57 10.08
N SER A 114 15.35 -5.57 10.71
CA SER A 114 15.37 -6.97 10.28
C SER A 114 14.69 -7.24 8.93
N ALA A 115 13.88 -6.30 8.43
CA ALA A 115 13.16 -6.42 7.16
C ALA A 115 13.80 -5.63 6.00
N LEU A 116 14.91 -4.90 6.24
CA LEU A 116 15.54 -4.07 5.21
C LEU A 116 15.97 -4.87 3.97
N ASP A 117 16.58 -6.03 4.16
CA ASP A 117 17.01 -6.90 3.07
C ASP A 117 15.82 -7.39 2.24
N PHE A 118 14.73 -7.77 2.89
CA PHE A 118 13.50 -8.18 2.20
C PHE A 118 12.96 -7.06 1.31
N TRP A 119 12.86 -5.83 1.83
CA TRP A 119 12.35 -4.70 1.08
C TRP A 119 13.28 -4.26 -0.05
N SER A 120 14.61 -4.42 0.11
CA SER A 120 15.58 -4.20 -0.96
C SER A 120 15.34 -5.15 -2.13
N VAL A 121 15.23 -6.44 -1.86
CA VAL A 121 14.94 -7.47 -2.87
C VAL A 121 13.56 -7.25 -3.51
N ALA A 122 12.55 -6.87 -2.71
CA ALA A 122 11.21 -6.62 -3.21
C ALA A 122 11.17 -5.43 -4.19
N ARG A 123 11.88 -4.33 -3.88
CA ARG A 123 12.00 -3.18 -4.79
C ARG A 123 12.61 -3.59 -6.12
N GLU A 124 13.74 -4.27 -6.08
CA GLU A 124 14.46 -4.70 -7.28
C GLU A 124 13.59 -5.62 -8.15
N HIS A 125 12.93 -6.60 -7.53
CA HIS A 125 12.08 -7.54 -8.26
C HIS A 125 10.86 -6.86 -8.88
N LEU A 126 10.11 -6.07 -8.11
CA LEU A 126 8.92 -5.39 -8.61
C LEU A 126 9.24 -4.31 -9.63
N GLN A 127 10.40 -3.65 -9.53
CA GLN A 127 10.86 -2.71 -10.54
C GLN A 127 11.09 -3.39 -11.90
N ARG A 128 11.60 -4.61 -11.93
CA ARG A 128 11.74 -5.40 -13.18
C ARG A 128 10.38 -5.74 -13.80
N LEU A 129 9.34 -5.86 -12.99
CA LEU A 129 7.95 -6.06 -13.43
C LEU A 129 7.24 -4.74 -13.79
N GLY A 130 7.96 -3.61 -13.83
CA GLY A 130 7.38 -2.29 -14.09
C GLY A 130 6.51 -1.77 -12.93
N ARG A 131 6.73 -2.26 -11.71
CA ARG A 131 6.02 -1.86 -10.49
C ARG A 131 6.95 -1.12 -9.55
N GLN A 132 6.41 -0.17 -8.79
CA GLN A 132 7.19 0.67 -7.91
C GLN A 132 6.89 0.39 -6.43
N ILE A 133 7.96 0.20 -5.65
CA ILE A 133 7.91 0.34 -4.18
C ILE A 133 8.63 1.64 -3.82
N THR A 134 7.92 2.55 -3.19
CA THR A 134 8.46 3.84 -2.74
C THR A 134 9.26 3.68 -1.44
N ASP A 135 9.86 4.76 -0.97
CA ASP A 135 10.44 4.80 0.36
C ASP A 135 9.37 4.58 1.43
N GLN A 136 9.82 4.09 2.59
CA GLN A 136 8.92 3.85 3.70
C GLN A 136 8.25 5.13 4.20
N LEU A 137 7.02 5.01 4.66
CA LEU A 137 6.34 6.04 5.43
C LEU A 137 6.50 5.74 6.92
N ARG A 138 6.99 6.72 7.68
CA ARG A 138 7.14 6.59 9.14
C ARG A 138 5.86 7.01 9.84
N ALA A 139 5.65 6.55 11.09
CA ALA A 139 4.46 6.91 11.87
C ALA A 139 4.24 8.42 12.00
N SER A 140 5.33 9.18 12.18
CA SER A 140 5.27 10.65 12.25
C SER A 140 4.84 11.34 10.96
N GLN A 141 4.80 10.64 9.84
CA GLN A 141 4.42 11.15 8.52
C GLN A 141 3.00 10.75 8.10
N LEU A 142 2.35 9.82 8.83
CA LEU A 142 1.03 9.31 8.48
C LEU A 142 -0.05 10.39 8.46
N GLU A 143 -0.02 11.29 9.45
CA GLU A 143 -0.99 12.38 9.54
C GLU A 143 -0.85 13.36 8.36
N GLU A 144 0.38 13.72 8.00
CA GLU A 144 0.64 14.58 6.85
C GLU A 144 0.20 13.93 5.54
N GLU A 145 0.52 12.65 5.35
CA GLU A 145 0.09 11.89 4.17
C GLU A 145 -1.43 11.78 4.09
N ALA A 146 -2.14 11.60 5.23
CA ALA A 146 -3.59 11.50 5.28
C ALA A 146 -4.31 12.79 4.83
N LYS A 147 -3.66 13.95 4.90
CA LYS A 147 -4.24 15.22 4.40
C LYS A 147 -4.56 15.17 2.90
N ARG A 148 -3.89 14.32 2.13
CA ARG A 148 -4.12 14.15 0.69
C ARG A 148 -5.58 13.79 0.37
N TRP A 149 -6.24 13.05 1.25
CA TRP A 149 -7.63 12.61 1.06
C TRP A 149 -8.59 13.11 2.15
N GLN A 150 -8.17 14.11 2.93
CA GLN A 150 -9.03 14.71 3.97
C GLN A 150 -10.38 15.18 3.44
N HIS A 151 -10.41 15.67 2.19
CA HIS A 151 -11.63 16.12 1.52
C HIS A 151 -12.62 15.00 1.19
N LEU A 152 -12.20 13.73 1.24
CA LEU A 152 -13.04 12.54 1.04
C LEU A 152 -13.56 11.97 2.36
N VAL A 153 -13.08 12.48 3.49
CA VAL A 153 -13.55 12.04 4.81
C VAL A 153 -14.95 12.57 5.04
N PRO A 154 -15.95 11.70 5.28
CA PRO A 154 -17.32 12.16 5.52
C PRO A 154 -17.40 12.96 6.82
N GLU A 155 -18.22 13.99 6.80
CA GLU A 155 -18.54 14.78 7.99
C GLU A 155 -19.11 13.84 9.09
N PRO A 156 -18.61 13.92 10.33
CA PRO A 156 -19.17 13.14 11.43
C PRO A 156 -20.67 13.39 11.60
N GLU A 157 -21.44 12.33 11.87
CA GLU A 157 -22.91 12.42 11.95
C GLU A 157 -23.37 13.48 12.95
N HIS A 158 -22.72 13.58 14.10
CA HIS A 158 -23.08 14.58 15.12
C HIS A 158 -22.83 16.02 14.64
N GLU A 159 -21.77 16.28 13.86
CA GLU A 159 -21.49 17.60 13.29
C GLU A 159 -22.52 17.95 12.21
N ARG A 160 -22.88 16.99 11.37
CA ARG A 160 -23.95 17.14 10.38
C ARG A 160 -25.27 17.50 11.04
N LEU A 161 -25.67 16.75 12.08
CA LEU A 161 -26.93 17.01 12.81
C LEU A 161 -26.93 18.40 13.46
N ILE A 162 -25.80 18.83 14.05
CA ILE A 162 -25.66 20.16 14.63
C ILE A 162 -25.81 21.22 13.53
N ARG A 163 -25.16 21.05 12.41
CA ARG A 163 -25.24 21.99 11.29
C ARG A 163 -26.65 22.06 10.73
N GLU A 164 -27.32 20.95 10.53
CA GLU A 164 -28.71 20.88 10.06
C GLU A 164 -29.68 21.56 11.03
N TYR A 165 -29.46 21.38 12.35
CA TYR A 165 -30.21 22.06 13.37
C TYR A 165 -30.07 23.58 13.29
N TRP A 166 -28.87 24.11 13.15
CA TRP A 166 -28.65 25.55 13.05
C TRP A 166 -29.23 26.13 11.76
N VAL A 167 -29.15 25.42 10.63
CA VAL A 167 -29.79 25.83 9.37
C VAL A 167 -31.30 25.92 9.55
N TRP A 168 -31.91 24.94 10.23
CA TRP A 168 -33.32 24.97 10.56
C TRP A 168 -33.66 26.15 11.48
N VAL A 169 -32.89 26.41 12.55
CA VAL A 169 -33.11 27.55 13.46
C VAL A 169 -33.08 28.86 12.69
N GLU A 170 -32.14 29.06 11.80
CA GLU A 170 -32.05 30.26 10.96
C GLU A 170 -33.26 30.41 10.04
N SER A 171 -33.70 29.33 9.44
CA SER A 171 -34.91 29.34 8.58
C SER A 171 -36.18 29.71 9.35
N GLU A 172 -36.34 29.23 10.58
CA GLU A 172 -37.47 29.57 11.45
C GLU A 172 -37.45 31.04 11.85
N ARG A 173 -36.25 31.57 12.20
CA ARG A 173 -36.09 33.00 12.49
C ARG A 173 -36.43 33.88 11.28
N ALA A 174 -35.96 33.52 10.11
CA ALA A 174 -36.24 34.26 8.87
C ALA A 174 -37.75 34.24 8.54
N ALA A 175 -38.48 33.17 8.92
CA ALA A 175 -39.91 33.06 8.76
C ALA A 175 -40.73 33.71 9.87
N GLY A 176 -40.08 34.36 10.85
CA GLY A 176 -40.72 34.98 11.99
C GLY A 176 -41.35 33.98 12.99
N ARG A 177 -40.95 32.71 12.93
CA ARG A 177 -41.38 31.67 13.82
C ARG A 177 -40.38 31.51 14.98
N PRO A 178 -40.84 31.24 16.23
CA PRO A 178 -39.90 30.97 17.31
C PRO A 178 -39.14 29.67 16.95
N ALA A 179 -37.82 29.72 16.93
CA ALA A 179 -37.00 28.52 16.91
C ALA A 179 -37.41 27.66 18.12
N GLY A 180 -37.75 26.39 17.87
CA GLY A 180 -38.32 25.46 18.86
C GLY A 180 -37.56 25.39 20.19
N PRO A 181 -37.95 24.53 21.14
CA PRO A 181 -37.41 24.54 22.50
C PRO A 181 -35.89 24.40 22.44
N GLY A 182 -35.22 25.49 22.72
CA GLY A 182 -33.77 25.52 22.78
C GLY A 182 -33.27 24.46 23.75
N ILE A 183 -32.21 23.79 23.38
CA ILE A 183 -31.43 22.99 24.31
C ILE A 183 -31.03 23.94 25.44
N LYS A 184 -31.63 23.76 26.63
CA LYS A 184 -31.23 24.46 27.84
C LYS A 184 -29.94 23.92 28.36
#